data_020953fef82bf9922d1906150aac5a76
#
_entry.id   020953fef82bf9922d1906150aac5a76
#
_cell.length_a   1.000
_cell.length_b   1.000
_cell.length_c   1.000
_cell.angle_alpha   90.00
_cell.angle_beta   90.00
_cell.angle_gamma   90.00
#
_symmetry.space_group_name_H-M   'P 1'
#
loop_
_entity.id
_entity.type
_entity.pdbx_description
1 polymer ?
#
loop_
_entity_poly.entity_id
_entity_poly.type
_entity_poly.pdbx_seq_one_letter_code
_entity_poly.pdbx_strand_id
1 'polypeptide(L)'
;ENCRLILKNSNFLEEEKSSEIILEKFKDQNINLEKINIIRTKENIDDHLKSYNDIDLALDTFPYPGVTTTFQSVLMGVPVLTMSGFNFNSRCGESINKNLGLDDFIAKDSDDYINKAITIKKNIKIDSNYKNSLRKKALNSDLFNVDKFSKNFSDIIKSII
;
A
#
# COMPACT_ATOMS: atom_id res chain seq x y z
N GLU A 1 18.63 -11.43 -6.12
CA GLU A 1 18.01 -10.52 -7.07
C GLU A 1 17.82 -9.13 -6.46
N ASN A 2 17.84 -8.07 -7.28
CA ASN A 2 17.86 -6.65 -6.86
C ASN A 2 16.50 -6.16 -6.33
N CYS A 3 16.07 -6.61 -5.15
CA CYS A 3 14.94 -6.03 -4.41
C CYS A 3 15.40 -5.66 -3.01
N ARG A 4 14.87 -4.55 -2.50
CA ARG A 4 14.99 -4.14 -1.10
C ARG A 4 13.61 -4.08 -0.49
N LEU A 5 13.48 -4.49 0.75
CA LEU A 5 12.27 -4.36 1.54
C LEU A 5 12.43 -3.21 2.53
N ILE A 6 11.49 -2.30 2.53
CA ILE A 6 11.41 -1.23 3.53
C ILE A 6 10.22 -1.54 4.44
N LEU A 7 10.49 -1.67 5.72
CA LEU A 7 9.48 -1.84 6.77
C LEU A 7 9.41 -0.55 7.58
N LYS A 8 8.21 0.00 7.71
CA LYS A 8 7.97 1.24 8.44
C LYS A 8 6.69 1.14 9.26
N ASN A 9 6.82 1.41 10.55
CA ASN A 9 5.67 1.55 11.45
C ASN A 9 6.07 2.50 12.58
N SER A 10 5.29 3.53 12.79
CA SER A 10 5.59 4.60 13.76
C SER A 10 5.54 4.16 15.21
N ASN A 11 4.82 3.07 15.54
CA ASN A 11 4.60 2.66 16.91
C ASN A 11 5.27 1.32 17.25
N PHE A 12 5.23 0.35 16.36
CA PHE A 12 5.69 -1.01 16.62
C PHE A 12 7.19 -1.21 16.37
N LEU A 13 7.73 -0.57 15.32
CA LEU A 13 9.13 -0.73 14.95
C LEU A 13 10.08 0.21 15.70
N GLU A 14 9.55 1.11 16.54
CA GLU A 14 10.36 1.95 17.45
C GLU A 14 11.03 1.14 18.56
N GLU A 15 10.44 0.01 18.97
CA GLU A 15 11.03 -0.89 19.94
C GLU A 15 12.11 -1.76 19.27
N GLU A 16 13.33 -1.67 19.78
CA GLU A 16 14.47 -2.45 19.28
C GLU A 16 14.17 -3.95 19.24
N LYS A 17 13.55 -4.47 20.30
CA LYS A 17 13.12 -5.87 20.41
C LYS A 17 12.16 -6.32 19.31
N SER A 18 11.24 -5.47 18.90
CA SER A 18 10.30 -5.79 17.81
C SER A 18 11.00 -5.91 16.47
N SER A 19 11.98 -5.05 16.22
CA SER A 19 12.81 -5.11 15.02
C SER A 19 13.67 -6.36 14.97
N GLU A 20 14.25 -6.76 16.10
CA GLU A 20 15.05 -7.99 16.21
C GLU A 20 14.21 -9.24 15.88
N ILE A 21 13.01 -9.37 16.46
CA ILE A 21 12.10 -10.48 16.19
C ILE A 21 11.76 -10.58 14.69
N ILE A 22 11.53 -9.43 14.03
CA ILE A 22 11.24 -9.41 12.60
C ILE A 22 12.46 -9.86 11.80
N LEU A 23 13.64 -9.34 12.11
CA LEU A 23 14.87 -9.71 11.41
C LEU A 23 15.22 -11.19 11.60
N GLU A 24 15.01 -11.77 12.80
CA GLU A 24 15.18 -13.19 13.06
C GLU A 24 14.29 -14.04 12.13
N LYS A 25 13.00 -13.67 11.99
CA LYS A 25 12.10 -14.38 11.09
C LYS A 25 12.56 -14.36 9.62
N PHE A 26 13.12 -13.26 9.17
CA PHE A 26 13.70 -13.19 7.82
C PHE A 26 14.97 -14.04 7.70
N LYS A 27 15.81 -14.05 8.74
CA LYS A 27 17.02 -14.87 8.81
C LYS A 27 16.68 -16.36 8.76
N ASP A 28 15.65 -16.81 9.48
CA ASP A 28 15.17 -18.19 9.47
C ASP A 28 14.70 -18.66 8.08
N GLN A 29 14.28 -17.72 7.24
CA GLN A 29 13.92 -17.96 5.83
C GLN A 29 15.11 -17.78 4.86
N ASN A 30 16.35 -17.69 5.36
CA ASN A 30 17.57 -17.48 4.57
C ASN A 30 17.54 -16.20 3.72
N ILE A 31 16.84 -15.15 4.17
CA ILE A 31 16.79 -13.86 3.48
C ILE A 31 17.98 -13.01 3.92
N ASN A 32 18.71 -12.43 2.96
CA ASN A 32 19.82 -11.52 3.25
C ASN A 32 19.29 -10.25 3.93
N LEU A 33 19.67 -10.04 5.20
CA LEU A 33 19.21 -8.93 6.02
C LEU A 33 19.68 -7.56 5.53
N GLU A 34 20.76 -7.47 4.75
CA GLU A 34 21.21 -6.22 4.12
C GLU A 34 20.19 -5.65 3.13
N LYS A 35 19.25 -6.48 2.66
CA LYS A 35 18.15 -6.07 1.78
C LYS A 35 16.92 -5.57 2.52
N ILE A 36 16.94 -5.59 3.85
CA ILE A 36 15.82 -5.17 4.69
C ILE A 36 16.21 -3.88 5.39
N ASN A 37 15.44 -2.83 5.13
CA ASN A 37 15.59 -1.54 5.82
C ASN A 37 14.39 -1.33 6.76
N ILE A 38 14.65 -1.21 8.05
CA ILE A 38 13.63 -0.89 9.06
C ILE A 38 13.75 0.59 9.42
N ILE A 39 12.72 1.37 9.08
CA ILE A 39 12.64 2.79 9.42
C ILE A 39 11.98 2.91 10.80
N ARG A 40 12.75 3.44 11.78
CA ARG A 40 12.35 3.52 13.19
C ARG A 40 12.05 4.94 13.67
N THR A 41 12.20 5.94 12.81
CA THR A 41 12.03 7.34 13.19
C THR A 41 10.61 7.82 13.04
N LYS A 42 10.14 8.63 14.00
CA LYS A 42 8.95 9.45 13.82
C LYS A 42 9.25 10.57 12.85
N GLU A 43 8.53 10.57 11.75
CA GLU A 43 8.62 11.60 10.73
C GLU A 43 7.39 12.49 10.79
N ASN A 44 7.54 13.73 10.39
CA ASN A 44 6.40 14.58 10.07
C ASN A 44 5.71 14.04 8.80
N ILE A 45 4.51 14.53 8.51
CA ILE A 45 3.71 14.04 7.37
C ILE A 45 4.42 14.25 6.03
N ASP A 46 5.15 15.32 5.87
CA ASP A 46 5.84 15.65 4.61
C ASP A 46 6.99 14.66 4.34
N ASP A 47 7.79 14.36 5.35
CA ASP A 47 8.89 13.39 5.24
C ASP A 47 8.35 11.97 5.07
N HIS A 48 7.23 11.65 5.76
CA HIS A 48 6.53 10.41 5.53
C HIS A 48 6.08 10.27 4.08
N LEU A 49 5.45 11.27 3.50
CA LEU A 49 5.02 11.23 2.09
C LEU A 49 6.22 11.18 1.13
N LYS A 50 7.29 11.93 1.40
CA LYS A 50 8.51 11.88 0.59
C LYS A 50 9.12 10.48 0.53
N SER A 51 9.01 9.68 1.61
CA SER A 51 9.55 8.32 1.63
C SER A 51 8.97 7.39 0.54
N TYR A 52 7.78 7.69 0.02
CA TYR A 52 7.21 6.95 -1.12
C TYR A 52 7.97 7.16 -2.45
N ASN A 53 8.82 8.18 -2.55
CA ASN A 53 9.65 8.37 -3.75
C ASN A 53 10.63 7.20 -3.96
N ASP A 54 11.07 6.57 -2.86
CA ASP A 54 12.01 5.45 -2.86
C ASP A 54 11.32 4.09 -2.98
N ILE A 55 9.99 4.06 -3.09
CA ILE A 55 9.17 2.85 -3.17
C ILE A 55 8.68 2.65 -4.60
N ASP A 56 8.87 1.46 -5.15
CA ASP A 56 8.28 1.08 -6.44
C ASP A 56 6.93 0.40 -6.27
N LEU A 57 6.78 -0.47 -5.27
CA LEU A 57 5.57 -1.23 -4.99
C LEU A 57 5.34 -1.28 -3.48
N ALA A 58 4.17 -0.89 -3.04
CA ALA A 58 3.74 -1.12 -1.66
C ALA A 58 3.10 -2.51 -1.55
N LEU A 59 3.49 -3.26 -0.51
CA LEU A 59 2.94 -4.57 -0.19
C LEU A 59 1.98 -4.43 0.98
N ASP A 60 0.71 -4.64 0.69
CA ASP A 60 -0.34 -4.56 1.71
C ASP A 60 -0.34 -5.81 2.60
N THR A 61 -0.64 -5.63 3.87
CA THR A 61 -0.70 -6.72 4.84
C THR A 61 -2.05 -7.41 4.83
N PHE A 62 -2.10 -8.66 5.28
CA PHE A 62 -3.33 -9.43 5.39
C PHE A 62 -3.38 -10.14 6.76
N PRO A 63 -4.53 -10.24 7.41
CA PRO A 63 -5.90 -9.84 6.99
C PRO A 63 -6.26 -8.39 7.28
N TYR A 64 -5.34 -7.59 7.76
CA TYR A 64 -5.56 -6.18 8.08
C TYR A 64 -4.77 -5.29 7.11
N PRO A 65 -5.39 -4.88 6.00
CA PRO A 65 -4.76 -4.03 5.00
C PRO A 65 -4.65 -2.56 5.46
N GLY A 66 -3.78 -1.83 4.78
CA GLY A 66 -3.74 -0.39 4.91
C GLY A 66 -5.02 0.25 4.33
N VAL A 67 -5.46 1.35 4.95
CA VAL A 67 -6.48 2.24 4.40
C VAL A 67 -5.84 3.59 4.12
N THR A 68 -5.53 4.36 5.15
CA THR A 68 -4.85 5.66 5.01
C THR A 68 -3.51 5.53 4.27
N THR A 69 -2.71 4.52 4.61
CA THR A 69 -1.43 4.25 3.96
C THR A 69 -1.59 3.87 2.50
N THR A 70 -2.67 3.15 2.13
CA THR A 70 -2.98 2.83 0.74
C THR A 70 -3.38 4.08 -0.04
N PHE A 71 -4.21 4.96 0.53
CA PHE A 71 -4.53 6.26 -0.05
C PHE A 71 -3.27 7.13 -0.24
N GLN A 72 -2.39 7.19 0.75
CA GLN A 72 -1.13 7.92 0.66
C GLN A 72 -0.22 7.35 -0.43
N SER A 73 -0.11 6.02 -0.52
CA SER A 73 0.67 5.34 -1.54
C SER A 73 0.23 5.73 -2.95
N VAL A 74 -1.07 5.57 -3.27
CA VAL A 74 -1.59 5.91 -4.60
C VAL A 74 -1.54 7.41 -4.89
N LEU A 75 -1.72 8.26 -3.87
CA LEU A 75 -1.53 9.70 -3.97
C LEU A 75 -0.10 10.07 -4.33
N MET A 76 0.88 9.31 -3.85
CA MET A 76 2.30 9.47 -4.18
C MET A 76 2.70 8.72 -5.46
N GLY A 77 1.75 8.08 -6.13
CA GLY A 77 1.95 7.38 -7.40
C GLY A 77 2.56 5.99 -7.25
N VAL A 78 2.55 5.43 -6.04
CA VAL A 78 3.04 4.08 -5.77
C VAL A 78 1.87 3.10 -5.75
N PRO A 79 1.84 2.10 -6.65
CA PRO A 79 0.79 1.10 -6.65
C PRO A 79 0.90 0.20 -5.42
N VAL A 80 -0.24 -0.34 -4.98
CA VAL A 80 -0.33 -1.21 -3.81
C VAL A 80 -0.80 -2.59 -4.23
N LEU A 81 0.01 -3.62 -4.00
CA LEU A 81 -0.43 -5.00 -4.14
C LEU A 81 -1.18 -5.39 -2.87
N THR A 82 -2.43 -5.77 -3.00
CA THR A 82 -3.32 -6.16 -1.91
C THR A 82 -3.92 -7.54 -2.14
N MET A 83 -4.44 -8.17 -1.09
CA MET A 83 -5.18 -9.43 -1.20
C MET A 83 -6.64 -9.21 -0.86
N SER A 84 -7.56 -9.76 -1.67
CA SER A 84 -9.00 -9.71 -1.41
C SER A 84 -9.34 -10.52 -0.17
N GLY A 85 -10.05 -9.92 0.77
CA GLY A 85 -10.40 -10.54 2.04
C GLY A 85 -11.87 -10.92 2.15
N PHE A 86 -12.26 -11.38 3.34
CA PHE A 86 -13.58 -11.98 3.61
C PHE A 86 -14.55 -11.02 4.33
N ASN A 87 -14.08 -9.89 4.82
CA ASN A 87 -14.91 -8.89 5.50
C ASN A 87 -14.58 -7.46 5.04
N PHE A 88 -15.32 -6.47 5.52
CA PHE A 88 -15.16 -5.07 5.15
C PHE A 88 -13.70 -4.60 5.33
N ASN A 89 -13.14 -4.80 6.51
CA ASN A 89 -11.79 -4.29 6.81
C ASN A 89 -10.73 -4.93 5.90
N SER A 90 -10.82 -6.24 5.65
CA SER A 90 -9.85 -6.97 4.82
C SER A 90 -10.03 -6.74 3.30
N ARG A 91 -10.99 -5.89 2.89
CA ARG A 91 -11.25 -5.55 1.47
C ARG A 91 -11.02 -4.08 1.14
N CYS A 92 -10.49 -3.29 2.06
CA CYS A 92 -10.25 -1.87 1.82
C CYS A 92 -9.27 -1.63 0.68
N GLY A 93 -8.14 -2.36 0.65
CA GLY A 93 -7.17 -2.28 -0.44
C GLY A 93 -7.76 -2.69 -1.80
N GLU A 94 -8.57 -3.78 -1.83
CA GLU A 94 -9.30 -4.20 -3.02
C GLU A 94 -10.22 -3.09 -3.53
N SER A 95 -10.98 -2.46 -2.65
CA SER A 95 -11.90 -1.37 -3.02
C SER A 95 -11.15 -0.18 -3.64
N ILE A 96 -10.04 0.23 -3.04
CA ILE A 96 -9.22 1.34 -3.54
C ILE A 96 -8.68 0.99 -4.93
N ASN A 97 -8.09 -0.20 -5.09
CA ASN A 97 -7.51 -0.63 -6.36
C ASN A 97 -8.56 -0.75 -7.47
N LYS A 98 -9.75 -1.29 -7.18
CA LYS A 98 -10.85 -1.37 -8.15
C LYS A 98 -11.30 0.02 -8.64
N ASN A 99 -11.44 0.98 -7.74
CA ASN A 99 -11.78 2.35 -8.11
C ASN A 99 -10.71 3.02 -8.97
N LEU A 100 -9.48 2.54 -8.91
CA LEU A 100 -8.37 3.00 -9.74
C LEU A 100 -8.13 2.11 -10.96
N GLY A 101 -8.95 1.07 -11.23
CA GLY A 101 -8.72 0.13 -12.31
C GLY A 101 -7.33 -0.52 -12.23
N LEU A 102 -6.92 -0.91 -11.02
CA LEU A 102 -5.69 -1.61 -10.71
C LEU A 102 -5.96 -3.09 -10.36
N ASP A 103 -6.78 -3.76 -11.15
CA ASP A 103 -7.22 -5.14 -10.89
C ASP A 103 -6.05 -6.13 -10.88
N ASP A 104 -5.01 -5.88 -11.64
CA ASP A 104 -3.78 -6.69 -11.65
C ASP A 104 -3.02 -6.64 -10.31
N PHE A 105 -3.31 -5.65 -9.47
CA PHE A 105 -2.74 -5.48 -8.14
C PHE A 105 -3.64 -6.02 -7.02
N ILE A 106 -4.65 -6.85 -7.36
CA ILE A 106 -5.54 -7.49 -6.40
C ILE A 106 -5.34 -9.01 -6.48
N ALA A 107 -4.77 -9.59 -5.44
CA ALA A 107 -4.58 -11.03 -5.33
C ALA A 107 -5.79 -11.71 -4.67
N LYS A 108 -6.09 -12.94 -5.07
CA LYS A 108 -7.19 -13.74 -4.53
C LYS A 108 -6.79 -14.57 -3.30
N ASP A 109 -5.52 -14.96 -3.22
CA ASP A 109 -4.93 -15.78 -2.18
C ASP A 109 -3.41 -15.50 -2.05
N SER A 110 -2.75 -16.16 -1.11
CA SER A 110 -1.32 -15.96 -0.85
C SER A 110 -0.43 -16.35 -2.02
N ASP A 111 -0.76 -17.42 -2.74
CA ASP A 111 0.03 -17.87 -3.89
C ASP A 111 -0.10 -16.89 -5.05
N ASP A 112 -1.30 -16.39 -5.30
CA ASP A 112 -1.56 -15.36 -6.30
C ASP A 112 -0.87 -14.03 -5.92
N TYR A 113 -0.83 -13.69 -4.61
CA TYR A 113 -0.12 -12.50 -4.12
C TYR A 113 1.37 -12.58 -4.45
N ILE A 114 2.02 -13.70 -4.17
CA ILE A 114 3.43 -13.92 -4.48
C ILE A 114 3.66 -13.87 -6.00
N ASN A 115 2.83 -14.57 -6.77
CA ASN A 115 2.94 -14.61 -8.24
C ASN A 115 2.74 -13.23 -8.88
N LYS A 116 1.78 -12.45 -8.38
CA LYS A 116 1.55 -11.07 -8.84
C LYS A 116 2.73 -10.16 -8.49
N ALA A 117 3.29 -10.25 -7.28
CA ALA A 117 4.46 -9.46 -6.90
C ALA A 117 5.65 -9.72 -7.85
N ILE A 118 5.90 -10.98 -8.19
CA ILE A 118 6.95 -11.40 -9.14
C ILE A 118 6.65 -10.88 -10.55
N THR A 119 5.41 -10.99 -10.99
CA THR A 119 4.96 -10.59 -12.33
C THR A 119 5.03 -9.07 -12.51
N ILE A 120 4.57 -8.32 -11.51
CA ILE A 120 4.64 -6.85 -11.49
C ILE A 120 6.10 -6.41 -11.62
N LYS A 121 7.00 -6.96 -10.80
CA LYS A 121 8.43 -6.64 -10.87
C LYS A 121 9.03 -6.91 -12.23
N LYS A 122 8.63 -7.99 -12.92
CA LYS A 122 9.20 -8.38 -14.22
C LYS A 122 8.67 -7.54 -15.38
N ASN A 123 7.39 -7.18 -15.33
CA ASN A 123 6.66 -6.69 -16.51
C ASN A 123 6.29 -5.21 -16.41
N ILE A 124 6.27 -4.63 -15.22
CA ILE A 124 5.86 -3.25 -15.01
C ILE A 124 7.05 -2.42 -14.59
N LYS A 125 7.38 -1.42 -15.39
CA LYS A 125 8.38 -0.41 -15.03
C LYS A 125 7.70 0.71 -14.26
N ILE A 126 7.89 0.73 -12.94
CA ILE A 126 7.34 1.76 -12.07
C ILE A 126 8.36 2.91 -11.96
N ASP A 127 8.45 3.69 -13.03
CA ASP A 127 9.27 4.88 -13.11
C ASP A 127 8.46 6.16 -12.81
N SER A 128 9.10 7.31 -12.94
CA SER A 128 8.47 8.62 -12.70
C SER A 128 7.23 8.86 -13.58
N ASN A 129 7.21 8.34 -14.81
CA ASN A 129 6.05 8.48 -15.70
C ASN A 129 4.87 7.67 -15.18
N TYR A 130 5.11 6.42 -14.77
CA TYR A 130 4.09 5.57 -14.14
C TYR A 130 3.54 6.22 -12.87
N LYS A 131 4.43 6.67 -11.97
CA LYS A 131 4.04 7.32 -10.71
C LYS A 131 3.19 8.57 -10.95
N ASN A 132 3.59 9.42 -11.88
CA ASN A 132 2.84 10.63 -12.24
C ASN A 132 1.46 10.28 -12.84
N SER A 133 1.39 9.27 -13.69
CA SER A 133 0.14 8.79 -14.29
C SER A 133 -0.82 8.25 -13.23
N LEU A 134 -0.32 7.41 -12.32
CA LEU A 134 -1.12 6.85 -11.23
C LEU A 134 -1.62 7.94 -10.28
N ARG A 135 -0.74 8.88 -9.88
CA ARG A 135 -1.12 10.03 -9.07
C ARG A 135 -2.22 10.84 -9.71
N LYS A 136 -2.09 11.16 -11.01
CA LYS A 136 -3.11 11.90 -11.75
C LYS A 136 -4.43 11.13 -11.81
N LYS A 137 -4.37 9.82 -12.02
CA LYS A 137 -5.54 8.94 -12.02
C LYS A 137 -6.23 8.93 -10.65
N ALA A 138 -5.47 8.82 -9.57
CA ALA A 138 -5.99 8.87 -8.20
C ALA A 138 -6.71 10.19 -7.92
N LEU A 139 -6.06 11.33 -8.16
CA LEU A 139 -6.63 12.66 -7.92
C LEU A 139 -7.90 12.96 -8.73
N ASN A 140 -8.05 12.35 -9.90
CA ASN A 140 -9.24 12.51 -10.75
C ASN A 140 -10.31 11.43 -10.49
N SER A 141 -10.07 10.51 -9.57
CA SER A 141 -11.02 9.45 -9.22
C SER A 141 -12.04 9.92 -8.17
N ASP A 142 -13.12 9.16 -8.03
CA ASP A 142 -14.10 9.37 -6.97
C ASP A 142 -13.51 9.23 -5.55
N LEU A 143 -12.40 8.52 -5.39
CA LEU A 143 -11.72 8.36 -4.11
C LEU A 143 -11.23 9.67 -3.48
N PHE A 144 -10.92 10.67 -4.31
CA PHE A 144 -10.44 11.98 -3.86
C PHE A 144 -11.42 13.11 -4.16
N ASN A 145 -12.64 12.79 -4.61
CA ASN A 145 -13.68 13.76 -4.91
C ASN A 145 -14.54 14.06 -3.67
N VAL A 146 -14.04 14.98 -2.83
CA VAL A 146 -14.68 15.34 -1.55
C VAL A 146 -16.08 15.94 -1.78
N ASP A 147 -16.27 16.75 -2.80
CA ASP A 147 -17.56 17.38 -3.09
C ASP A 147 -18.63 16.37 -3.48
N LYS A 148 -18.26 15.41 -4.36
CA LYS A 148 -19.16 14.31 -4.73
C LYS A 148 -19.51 13.43 -3.53
N PHE A 149 -18.51 13.09 -2.71
CA PHE A 149 -18.74 12.34 -1.48
C PHE A 149 -19.68 13.06 -0.53
N SER A 150 -19.42 14.35 -0.25
CA SER A 150 -20.24 15.16 0.68
C SER A 150 -21.68 15.28 0.20
N LYS A 151 -21.88 15.49 -1.11
CA LYS A 151 -23.22 15.52 -1.69
C LYS A 151 -23.94 14.19 -1.53
N ASN A 152 -23.34 13.10 -1.99
CA ASN A 152 -23.94 11.77 -1.91
C ASN A 152 -24.27 11.36 -0.48
N PHE A 153 -23.36 11.62 0.46
CA PHE A 153 -23.56 11.35 1.88
C PHE A 153 -24.75 12.16 2.45
N SER A 154 -24.79 13.46 2.14
CA SER A 154 -25.90 14.33 2.57
C SER A 154 -27.25 13.88 2.00
N ASP A 155 -27.29 13.48 0.73
CA ASP A 155 -28.52 13.01 0.08
C ASP A 155 -29.02 11.69 0.70
N ILE A 156 -28.12 10.77 1.02
CA ILE A 156 -28.46 9.52 1.73
C ILE A 156 -29.03 9.83 3.11
N ILE A 157 -28.37 10.67 3.91
CA ILE A 157 -28.86 11.03 5.25
C ILE A 157 -30.26 11.64 5.17
N LYS A 158 -30.50 12.57 4.25
CA LYS A 158 -31.83 13.19 4.06
C LYS A 158 -32.92 12.19 3.64
N SER A 159 -32.53 11.10 2.98
CA SER A 159 -33.49 10.06 2.57
C SER A 159 -33.91 9.11 3.70
N ILE A 160 -33.20 9.11 4.81
CA ILE A 160 -33.44 8.22 5.97
C ILE A 160 -34.19 8.95 7.08
N ILE A 161 -34.17 10.26 7.10
CA ILE A 161 -34.87 11.13 8.04
C ILE A 161 -36.22 11.53 7.45
#